data_d37c28eeacd532437b3a2e66460403f0
#
_entry.id   d37c28eeacd532437b3a2e66460403f0
#
_cell.length_a   1.000
_cell.length_b   1.000
_cell.length_c   1.000
_cell.angle_alpha   90.00
_cell.angle_beta   90.00
_cell.angle_gamma   90.00
#
_symmetry.space_group_name_H-M   'P 1'
#
loop_
_entity.id
_entity.type
_entity.pdbx_description
1 polymer ?
#
loop_
_entity_poly.entity_id
_entity_poly.type
_entity_poly.pdbx_seq_one_letter_code
_entity_poly.pdbx_strand_id
1 'polypeptide(L)'
;MFCFKLWSNFGVFRDPLTITQNLTFPIPPKTTIGGMMASILGIDYNEYFNDPEYFDFKYSLVLEKAIRKKSFTQNYVADYTKKSETKITAMGKFLKTRKKYNELVQEKERLKDCSDPSKKEETFLMAADQKIETEFKKLGKSADNCSKAFNNSFRSPKPIFRELLINPEYFIFVKDFKYEEQIIPLLQTHSSAFYFYMGNSEFPANYRLLDCE
;
A
#
# COMPACT_ATOMS: atom_id res chain seq x y z
N MET A 1 -7.08 36.83 -10.01
CA MET A 1 -6.79 35.73 -10.93
C MET A 1 -5.30 35.43 -10.85
N PHE A 2 -4.93 34.15 -10.75
CA PHE A 2 -3.53 33.70 -10.75
C PHE A 2 -3.34 32.51 -11.69
N CYS A 3 -2.09 32.31 -12.11
CA CYS A 3 -1.72 31.24 -13.02
C CYS A 3 -0.47 30.54 -12.49
N PHE A 4 -0.45 29.24 -12.57
CA PHE A 4 0.73 28.47 -12.21
C PHE A 4 0.96 27.31 -13.17
N LYS A 5 2.23 27.01 -13.40
CA LYS A 5 2.66 25.81 -14.08
C LYS A 5 2.64 24.64 -13.10
N LEU A 6 2.09 23.51 -13.54
CA LEU A 6 2.04 22.25 -12.80
C LEU A 6 2.68 21.15 -13.64
N TRP A 7 3.63 20.39 -13.06
CA TRP A 7 4.26 19.28 -13.77
C TRP A 7 4.70 18.15 -12.84
N SER A 8 4.85 16.96 -13.40
CA SER A 8 5.36 15.79 -12.72
C SER A 8 5.93 14.80 -13.73
N ASN A 9 6.73 13.83 -13.27
CA ASN A 9 7.16 12.71 -14.13
C ASN A 9 6.00 11.75 -14.44
N PHE A 10 5.11 11.56 -13.47
CA PHE A 10 3.93 10.71 -13.61
C PHE A 10 2.73 11.36 -12.94
N GLY A 11 1.52 10.99 -13.39
CA GLY A 11 0.28 11.46 -12.76
C GLY A 11 -0.87 10.51 -13.01
N VAL A 12 -1.86 10.55 -12.12
CA VAL A 12 -3.11 9.79 -12.24
C VAL A 12 -4.27 10.63 -11.73
N PHE A 13 -5.22 10.91 -12.58
CA PHE A 13 -6.50 11.49 -12.22
C PHE A 13 -7.57 10.43 -12.44
N ARG A 14 -7.77 9.60 -11.43
CA ARG A 14 -8.62 8.41 -11.55
C ARG A 14 -10.04 8.76 -11.97
N ASP A 15 -10.52 8.07 -13.00
CA ASP A 15 -11.92 8.09 -13.39
C ASP A 15 -12.73 7.22 -12.39
N PRO A 16 -13.65 7.81 -11.62
CA PRO A 16 -14.42 7.09 -10.60
C PRO A 16 -15.39 6.06 -11.19
N LEU A 17 -15.73 6.17 -12.47
CA LEU A 17 -16.64 5.25 -13.15
C LEU A 17 -15.96 3.94 -13.55
N THR A 18 -14.64 3.87 -13.49
CA THR A 18 -13.87 2.68 -13.87
C THR A 18 -13.48 1.85 -12.65
N ILE A 19 -14.20 0.73 -12.43
CA ILE A 19 -13.99 -0.15 -11.27
C ILE A 19 -12.88 -1.18 -11.52
N THR A 20 -12.89 -1.83 -12.68
CA THR A 20 -11.97 -2.93 -13.03
C THR A 20 -10.70 -2.47 -13.73
N GLN A 21 -10.76 -1.34 -14.41
CA GLN A 21 -9.64 -0.70 -15.08
C GLN A 21 -9.50 0.70 -14.50
N ASN A 22 -8.39 0.99 -13.84
CA ASN A 22 -8.13 2.33 -13.32
C ASN A 22 -7.65 3.23 -14.45
N LEU A 23 -8.61 3.80 -15.20
CA LEU A 23 -8.33 4.78 -16.23
C LEU A 23 -8.04 6.15 -15.61
N THR A 24 -7.30 6.98 -16.31
CA THR A 24 -6.98 8.34 -15.89
C THR A 24 -7.56 9.38 -16.85
N PHE A 25 -8.12 10.45 -16.29
CA PHE A 25 -8.43 11.64 -17.09
C PHE A 25 -7.14 12.25 -17.65
N PRO A 26 -7.17 12.84 -18.84
CA PRO A 26 -6.00 13.51 -19.42
C PRO A 26 -5.65 14.82 -18.73
N ILE A 27 -6.61 15.42 -18.03
CA ILE A 27 -6.49 16.71 -17.34
C ILE A 27 -6.96 16.57 -15.89
N PRO A 28 -6.40 17.36 -14.95
CA PRO A 28 -6.86 17.35 -13.57
C PRO A 28 -8.30 17.88 -13.46
N PRO A 29 -9.22 17.11 -12.84
CA PRO A 29 -10.55 17.60 -12.51
C PRO A 29 -10.51 18.78 -11.54
N LYS A 30 -11.56 19.60 -11.51
CA LYS A 30 -11.70 20.75 -10.62
C LYS A 30 -11.48 20.38 -9.15
N THR A 31 -12.02 19.25 -8.72
CA THR A 31 -11.85 18.72 -7.36
C THR A 31 -10.40 18.39 -7.03
N THR A 32 -9.63 17.87 -8.00
CA THR A 32 -8.19 17.63 -7.82
C THR A 32 -7.41 18.94 -7.69
N ILE A 33 -7.73 19.95 -8.50
CA ILE A 33 -7.11 21.28 -8.39
C ILE A 33 -7.45 21.90 -7.04
N GLY A 34 -8.69 21.81 -6.59
CA GLY A 34 -9.10 22.25 -5.26
C GLY A 34 -8.30 21.56 -4.15
N GLY A 35 -8.14 20.24 -4.21
CA GLY A 35 -7.31 19.49 -3.26
C GLY A 35 -5.83 19.88 -3.29
N MET A 36 -5.28 20.19 -4.47
CA MET A 36 -3.92 20.70 -4.61
C MET A 36 -3.76 22.09 -3.96
N MET A 37 -4.71 22.99 -4.16
CA MET A 37 -4.71 24.30 -3.51
C MET A 37 -4.86 24.18 -2.00
N ALA A 38 -5.73 23.28 -1.52
CA ALA A 38 -5.87 23.00 -0.09
C ALA A 38 -4.56 22.48 0.53
N SER A 39 -3.81 21.62 -0.19
CA SER A 39 -2.53 21.11 0.30
C SER A 39 -1.46 22.22 0.44
N ILE A 40 -1.48 23.22 -0.41
CA ILE A 40 -0.60 24.39 -0.32
C ILE A 40 -1.00 25.25 0.90
N LEU A 41 -2.29 25.51 1.07
CA LEU A 41 -2.84 26.33 2.15
C LEU A 41 -2.81 25.65 3.53
N GLY A 42 -2.69 24.33 3.59
CA GLY A 42 -2.77 23.58 4.85
C GLY A 42 -4.19 23.36 5.35
N ILE A 43 -5.19 23.42 4.47
CA ILE A 43 -6.60 23.19 4.81
C ILE A 43 -6.89 21.70 4.78
N ASP A 44 -7.48 21.17 5.86
CA ASP A 44 -7.81 19.73 5.97
C ASP A 44 -8.94 19.35 4.99
N TYR A 45 -8.94 18.08 4.58
CA TYR A 45 -9.94 17.52 3.65
C TYR A 45 -11.38 17.80 4.12
N ASN A 46 -11.68 17.58 5.39
CA ASN A 46 -13.03 17.78 5.92
C ASN A 46 -13.48 19.25 5.93
N GLU A 47 -12.54 20.18 6.03
CA GLU A 47 -12.82 21.62 6.00
C GLU A 47 -13.19 22.09 4.60
N TYR A 48 -12.29 21.86 3.62
CA TYR A 48 -12.55 22.38 2.27
C TYR A 48 -13.61 21.59 1.51
N PHE A 49 -13.79 20.30 1.80
CA PHE A 49 -14.79 19.47 1.11
C PHE A 49 -16.22 19.79 1.56
N ASN A 50 -16.42 20.19 2.81
CA ASN A 50 -17.71 20.59 3.36
C ASN A 50 -18.00 22.09 3.18
N ASP A 51 -17.06 22.87 2.68
CA ASP A 51 -17.27 24.29 2.37
C ASP A 51 -17.80 24.45 0.93
N PRO A 52 -19.10 24.81 0.74
CA PRO A 52 -19.69 24.92 -0.58
C PRO A 52 -19.03 26.05 -1.43
N GLU A 53 -18.53 27.10 -0.79
CA GLU A 53 -17.90 28.23 -1.46
C GLU A 53 -16.48 27.90 -1.93
N TYR A 54 -15.84 26.91 -1.34
CA TYR A 54 -14.46 26.53 -1.68
C TYR A 54 -14.30 26.16 -3.16
N PHE A 55 -15.31 25.52 -3.75
CA PHE A 55 -15.29 25.09 -5.15
C PHE A 55 -15.96 26.05 -6.12
N ASP A 56 -16.31 27.28 -5.71
CA ASP A 56 -16.93 28.25 -6.62
C ASP A 56 -15.95 28.91 -7.60
N PHE A 57 -14.64 28.69 -7.42
CA PHE A 57 -13.62 29.18 -8.33
C PHE A 57 -13.81 28.66 -9.75
N LYS A 58 -13.39 29.48 -10.71
CA LYS A 58 -13.32 29.10 -12.14
C LYS A 58 -11.90 28.73 -12.48
N TYR A 59 -11.71 27.70 -13.29
CA TYR A 59 -10.39 27.37 -13.79
C TYR A 59 -10.40 27.10 -15.29
N SER A 60 -9.27 27.38 -15.89
CA SER A 60 -8.94 27.04 -17.27
C SER A 60 -7.58 26.37 -17.31
N LEU A 61 -7.34 25.57 -18.33
CA LEU A 61 -6.12 24.78 -18.41
C LEU A 61 -5.60 24.81 -19.85
N VAL A 62 -4.29 25.01 -19.99
CA VAL A 62 -3.59 24.89 -21.27
C VAL A 62 -2.55 23.78 -21.15
N LEU A 63 -2.49 22.92 -22.16
CA LEU A 63 -1.49 21.86 -22.27
C LEU A 63 -0.20 22.42 -22.84
N GLU A 64 0.91 22.27 -22.16
CA GLU A 64 2.22 22.62 -22.71
C GLU A 64 2.69 21.57 -23.72
N LYS A 65 2.35 20.31 -23.48
CA LYS A 65 2.71 19.16 -24.34
C LYS A 65 1.52 18.25 -24.57
N ALA A 66 1.60 17.51 -25.66
CA ALA A 66 0.63 16.45 -25.92
C ALA A 66 0.60 15.42 -24.78
N ILE A 67 -0.60 15.08 -24.33
CA ILE A 67 -0.79 14.08 -23.28
C ILE A 67 -0.34 12.69 -23.74
N ARG A 68 0.52 12.07 -22.96
CA ARG A 68 0.97 10.70 -23.16
C ARG A 68 0.46 9.83 -22.02
N LYS A 69 -0.21 8.76 -22.37
CA LYS A 69 -0.69 7.75 -21.41
C LYS A 69 0.06 6.44 -21.60
N LYS A 70 0.30 5.74 -20.52
CA LYS A 70 0.85 4.37 -20.53
C LYS A 70 0.00 3.49 -19.64
N SER A 71 -0.45 2.36 -20.19
CA SER A 71 -1.13 1.32 -19.42
C SER A 71 -0.10 0.32 -18.89
N PHE A 72 -0.30 -0.13 -17.67
CA PHE A 72 0.48 -1.20 -17.05
C PHE A 72 -0.43 -2.06 -16.16
N THR A 73 0.02 -3.27 -15.91
CA THR A 73 -0.69 -4.22 -15.06
C THR A 73 0.01 -4.32 -13.72
N GLN A 74 -0.73 -4.09 -12.64
CA GLN A 74 -0.26 -4.32 -11.29
C GLN A 74 -0.97 -5.54 -10.71
N ASN A 75 -0.18 -6.52 -10.28
CA ASN A 75 -0.72 -7.70 -9.61
C ASN A 75 -0.98 -7.40 -8.14
N TYR A 76 -2.25 -7.38 -7.75
CA TYR A 76 -2.63 -7.30 -6.36
C TYR A 76 -2.69 -8.70 -5.75
N VAL A 77 -1.94 -8.90 -4.70
CA VAL A 77 -2.08 -10.07 -3.84
C VAL A 77 -3.31 -9.87 -2.97
N ALA A 78 -4.23 -10.84 -2.99
CA ALA A 78 -5.47 -10.73 -2.24
C ALA A 78 -5.23 -10.53 -0.74
N ASP A 79 -6.11 -9.72 -0.17
CA ASP A 79 -6.19 -9.21 1.20
C ASP A 79 -5.44 -10.02 2.27
N TYR A 80 -4.41 -9.40 2.83
CA TYR A 80 -3.59 -9.96 3.89
C TYR A 80 -4.29 -10.01 5.25
N THR A 81 -5.27 -9.18 5.50
CA THR A 81 -5.79 -8.92 6.84
C THR A 81 -6.58 -10.09 7.42
N LYS A 82 -7.54 -10.65 6.69
CA LYS A 82 -8.34 -11.80 7.17
C LYS A 82 -7.63 -13.15 7.07
N LYS A 83 -6.66 -13.28 6.15
CA LYS A 83 -5.91 -14.52 5.94
C LYS A 83 -4.58 -14.57 6.71
N SER A 84 -4.10 -13.44 7.24
CA SER A 84 -2.87 -13.38 8.02
C SER A 84 -3.02 -14.07 9.38
N GLU A 85 -4.15 -13.92 10.07
CA GLU A 85 -4.40 -14.60 11.33
C GLU A 85 -4.37 -16.13 11.17
N THR A 86 -4.98 -16.66 10.11
CA THR A 86 -4.96 -18.09 9.80
C THR A 86 -3.54 -18.59 9.53
N LYS A 87 -2.72 -17.80 8.82
CA LYS A 87 -1.32 -18.13 8.54
C LYS A 87 -0.45 -18.07 9.78
N ILE A 88 -0.57 -17.00 10.56
CA ILE A 88 0.18 -16.82 11.81
C ILE A 88 -0.16 -17.96 12.77
N THR A 89 -1.44 -18.33 12.88
CA THR A 89 -1.90 -19.45 13.72
C THR A 89 -1.35 -20.77 13.21
N ALA A 90 -1.39 -21.05 11.91
CA ALA A 90 -0.86 -22.27 11.30
C ALA A 90 0.67 -22.37 11.49
N MET A 91 1.39 -21.27 11.27
CA MET A 91 2.83 -21.19 11.50
C MET A 91 3.17 -21.39 12.97
N GLY A 92 2.44 -20.75 13.87
CA GLY A 92 2.64 -20.91 15.32
C GLY A 92 2.43 -22.35 15.79
N LYS A 93 1.41 -23.05 15.26
CA LYS A 93 1.19 -24.48 15.54
C LYS A 93 2.33 -25.35 15.01
N PHE A 94 2.77 -25.10 13.77
CA PHE A 94 3.88 -25.82 13.17
C PHE A 94 5.18 -25.64 13.98
N LEU A 95 5.53 -24.42 14.37
CA LEU A 95 6.74 -24.15 15.15
C LEU A 95 6.69 -24.79 16.54
N LYS A 96 5.54 -24.77 17.22
CA LYS A 96 5.36 -25.43 18.52
C LYS A 96 5.53 -26.96 18.39
N THR A 97 4.93 -27.56 17.36
CA THR A 97 5.05 -29.03 17.14
C THR A 97 6.48 -29.39 16.79
N ARG A 98 7.16 -28.59 15.94
CA ARG A 98 8.57 -28.81 15.58
C ARG A 98 9.50 -28.69 16.79
N LYS A 99 9.29 -27.70 17.65
CA LYS A 99 10.07 -27.54 18.87
C LYS A 99 9.95 -28.77 19.75
N LYS A 100 8.73 -29.21 20.02
CA LYS A 100 8.45 -30.42 20.83
C LYS A 100 9.07 -31.69 20.26
N TYR A 101 8.99 -31.86 18.93
CA TYR A 101 9.63 -33.02 18.26
C TYR A 101 11.17 -32.95 18.45
N ASN A 102 11.79 -31.84 18.24
CA ASN A 102 13.23 -31.67 18.39
C ASN A 102 13.68 -31.91 19.84
N GLU A 103 12.93 -31.40 20.83
CA GLU A 103 13.21 -31.65 22.25
C GLU A 103 13.18 -33.15 22.60
N LEU A 104 12.22 -33.87 22.07
CA LEU A 104 12.14 -35.34 22.30
C LEU A 104 13.30 -36.10 21.64
N VAL A 105 13.69 -35.68 20.43
CA VAL A 105 14.83 -36.30 19.74
C VAL A 105 16.14 -36.01 20.49
N GLN A 106 16.38 -34.76 20.87
CA GLN A 106 17.57 -34.37 21.62
C GLN A 106 17.65 -35.08 22.99
N GLU A 107 16.52 -35.16 23.70
CA GLU A 107 16.49 -35.83 24.99
C GLU A 107 16.77 -37.31 24.84
N LYS A 108 16.24 -37.98 23.82
CA LYS A 108 16.57 -39.37 23.52
C LYS A 108 18.05 -39.58 23.21
N GLU A 109 18.67 -38.69 22.43
CA GLU A 109 20.09 -38.75 22.13
C GLU A 109 20.93 -38.53 23.38
N ARG A 110 20.63 -37.52 24.18
CA ARG A 110 21.29 -37.25 25.47
C ARG A 110 21.28 -38.47 26.41
N LEU A 111 20.12 -39.11 26.52
CA LEU A 111 19.95 -40.24 27.44
C LEU A 111 20.62 -41.53 26.92
N LYS A 112 20.82 -41.70 25.62
CA LYS A 112 21.58 -42.83 25.07
C LYS A 112 23.06 -42.75 25.43
N ASP A 113 23.59 -41.55 25.58
CA ASP A 113 25.02 -41.31 25.90
C ASP A 113 25.28 -41.31 27.42
N CYS A 114 24.23 -41.40 28.26
CA CYS A 114 24.34 -41.50 29.72
C CYS A 114 24.73 -42.91 30.18
N SER A 115 25.82 -43.01 30.94
CA SER A 115 26.37 -44.28 31.44
C SER A 115 25.54 -44.89 32.58
N ASP A 116 24.68 -44.09 33.28
CA ASP A 116 23.88 -44.54 34.41
C ASP A 116 22.53 -43.77 34.47
N PRO A 117 21.54 -44.17 33.63
CA PRO A 117 20.23 -43.51 33.60
C PRO A 117 19.39 -43.84 34.82
N SER A 118 18.67 -42.86 35.36
CA SER A 118 17.68 -43.10 36.41
C SER A 118 16.49 -43.97 35.92
N LYS A 119 15.75 -44.65 36.85
CA LYS A 119 14.58 -45.45 36.48
C LYS A 119 13.52 -44.70 35.65
N LYS A 120 13.38 -43.40 35.83
CA LYS A 120 12.48 -42.55 35.01
C LYS A 120 13.00 -42.36 33.58
N GLU A 121 14.31 -42.23 33.43
CA GLU A 121 14.97 -42.08 32.13
C GLU A 121 14.94 -43.41 31.32
N GLU A 122 15.12 -44.53 31.97
CA GLU A 122 14.92 -45.85 31.34
C GLU A 122 13.49 -46.03 30.82
N THR A 123 12.48 -45.66 31.64
CA THR A 123 11.06 -45.72 31.24
C THR A 123 10.78 -44.76 30.08
N PHE A 124 11.43 -43.60 30.05
CA PHE A 124 11.32 -42.67 28.92
C PHE A 124 11.92 -43.28 27.66
N LEU A 125 13.11 -43.87 27.72
CA LEU A 125 13.77 -44.49 26.56
C LEU A 125 12.95 -45.59 25.94
N MET A 126 12.31 -46.47 26.76
CA MET A 126 11.40 -47.51 26.28
C MET A 126 10.19 -46.98 25.50
N ALA A 127 9.68 -45.79 25.87
CA ALA A 127 8.53 -45.16 25.24
C ALA A 127 8.90 -44.10 24.21
N ALA A 128 10.20 -43.76 24.08
CA ALA A 128 10.67 -42.62 23.29
C ALA A 128 10.35 -42.76 21.81
N ASP A 129 10.50 -43.97 21.27
CA ASP A 129 10.28 -44.21 19.84
C ASP A 129 8.84 -44.00 19.44
N GLN A 130 7.88 -44.50 20.24
CA GLN A 130 6.45 -44.27 19.98
C GLN A 130 6.05 -42.80 20.14
N LYS A 131 6.62 -42.11 21.12
CA LYS A 131 6.36 -40.68 21.32
C LYS A 131 6.92 -39.85 20.16
N ILE A 132 8.14 -40.11 19.72
CA ILE A 132 8.79 -39.46 18.60
C ILE A 132 8.00 -39.70 17.31
N GLU A 133 7.60 -40.94 17.02
CA GLU A 133 6.80 -41.30 15.87
C GLU A 133 5.43 -40.54 15.87
N THR A 134 4.79 -40.48 17.03
CA THR A 134 3.53 -39.75 17.19
C THR A 134 3.69 -38.24 16.93
N GLU A 135 4.71 -37.62 17.48
CA GLU A 135 4.98 -36.19 17.26
C GLU A 135 5.46 -35.95 15.84
N PHE A 136 6.17 -36.87 15.20
CA PHE A 136 6.53 -36.76 13.78
C PHE A 136 5.29 -36.76 12.87
N LYS A 137 4.33 -37.64 13.10
CA LYS A 137 3.04 -37.66 12.38
C LYS A 137 2.26 -36.35 12.58
N LYS A 138 2.27 -35.79 13.80
CA LYS A 138 1.65 -34.48 14.09
C LYS A 138 2.40 -33.35 13.38
N LEU A 139 3.73 -33.40 13.32
CA LEU A 139 4.55 -32.42 12.61
C LEU A 139 4.23 -32.43 11.13
N GLY A 140 4.11 -33.60 10.49
CA GLY A 140 3.72 -33.73 9.10
C GLY A 140 2.35 -33.07 8.82
N LYS A 141 1.32 -33.40 9.60
CA LYS A 141 -0.01 -32.79 9.50
C LYS A 141 0.03 -31.27 9.69
N SER A 142 0.83 -30.79 10.63
CA SER A 142 0.98 -29.36 10.91
C SER A 142 1.72 -28.62 9.78
N ALA A 143 2.72 -29.27 9.18
CA ALA A 143 3.42 -28.76 8.01
C ALA A 143 2.50 -28.65 6.79
N ASP A 144 1.70 -29.68 6.53
CA ASP A 144 0.71 -29.68 5.44
C ASP A 144 -0.35 -28.57 5.61
N ASN A 145 -0.85 -28.39 6.82
CA ASN A 145 -1.81 -27.33 7.12
C ASN A 145 -1.18 -25.93 6.95
N CYS A 146 0.07 -25.76 7.37
CA CYS A 146 0.82 -24.54 7.17
C CYS A 146 1.03 -24.26 5.68
N SER A 147 1.49 -25.26 4.92
CA SER A 147 1.65 -25.17 3.47
C SER A 147 0.35 -24.80 2.75
N LYS A 148 -0.77 -25.44 3.10
CA LYS A 148 -2.10 -25.13 2.55
C LYS A 148 -2.53 -23.69 2.88
N ALA A 149 -2.30 -23.23 4.11
CA ALA A 149 -2.63 -21.87 4.52
C ALA A 149 -1.84 -20.82 3.70
N PHE A 150 -0.57 -21.09 3.40
CA PHE A 150 0.26 -20.22 2.58
C PHE A 150 -0.07 -20.34 1.09
N ASN A 151 -0.20 -21.53 0.54
CA ASN A 151 -0.49 -21.75 -0.88
C ASN A 151 -1.83 -21.15 -1.33
N ASN A 152 -2.87 -21.22 -0.50
CA ASN A 152 -4.17 -20.62 -0.82
C ASN A 152 -4.12 -19.08 -0.91
N SER A 153 -3.07 -18.46 -0.41
CA SER A 153 -2.89 -16.99 -0.44
C SER A 153 -2.22 -16.49 -1.70
N PHE A 154 -1.40 -17.32 -2.35
CA PHE A 154 -0.68 -16.96 -3.57
C PHE A 154 -1.42 -17.36 -4.84
N ARG A 155 -2.53 -18.07 -4.74
CA ARG A 155 -3.20 -18.73 -5.88
C ARG A 155 -3.94 -17.84 -6.85
N SER A 156 -4.11 -16.54 -6.58
CA SER A 156 -4.77 -15.65 -7.55
C SER A 156 -4.36 -14.20 -7.34
N PRO A 157 -3.18 -13.78 -7.81
CA PRO A 157 -2.94 -12.37 -8.00
C PRO A 157 -4.02 -11.87 -8.97
N LYS A 158 -4.77 -10.85 -8.56
CA LYS A 158 -5.72 -10.19 -9.47
C LYS A 158 -4.97 -9.12 -10.23
N PRO A 159 -4.76 -9.26 -11.54
CA PRO A 159 -4.18 -8.19 -12.35
C PRO A 159 -5.18 -7.03 -12.40
N ILE A 160 -4.75 -5.84 -12.00
CA ILE A 160 -5.50 -4.60 -12.16
C ILE A 160 -4.78 -3.76 -13.19
N PHE A 161 -5.47 -3.40 -14.25
CA PHE A 161 -4.96 -2.48 -15.24
C PHE A 161 -5.02 -1.06 -14.72
N ARG A 162 -3.92 -0.32 -14.85
CA ARG A 162 -3.82 1.10 -14.52
C ARG A 162 -3.27 1.89 -15.67
N GLU A 163 -3.81 3.08 -15.89
CA GLU A 163 -3.22 4.09 -16.77
C GLU A 163 -2.45 5.12 -15.95
N LEU A 164 -1.34 5.56 -16.50
CA LEU A 164 -0.54 6.68 -16.00
C LEU A 164 -0.41 7.74 -17.09
N LEU A 165 -0.37 8.99 -16.67
CA LEU A 165 0.13 10.10 -17.47
C LEU A 165 1.66 10.12 -17.37
N ILE A 166 2.32 10.34 -18.49
CA ILE A 166 3.78 10.42 -18.60
C ILE A 166 4.18 11.87 -18.86
N ASN A 167 5.00 12.41 -17.96
CA ASN A 167 5.48 13.78 -18.01
C ASN A 167 4.35 14.81 -18.28
N PRO A 168 3.25 14.78 -17.50
CA PRO A 168 2.18 15.74 -17.67
C PRO A 168 2.65 17.13 -17.26
N GLU A 169 2.36 18.13 -18.09
CA GLU A 169 2.67 19.54 -17.86
C GLU A 169 1.47 20.39 -18.24
N TYR A 170 1.03 21.22 -17.31
CA TYR A 170 -0.16 22.06 -17.45
C TYR A 170 0.11 23.50 -17.03
N PHE A 171 -0.48 24.45 -17.73
CA PHE A 171 -0.68 25.81 -17.25
C PHE A 171 -2.11 25.91 -16.71
N ILE A 172 -2.24 26.25 -15.46
CA ILE A 172 -3.53 26.30 -14.75
C ILE A 172 -3.81 27.74 -14.40
N PHE A 173 -4.94 28.25 -14.86
CA PHE A 173 -5.45 29.59 -14.58
C PHE A 173 -6.63 29.45 -13.62
N VAL A 174 -6.57 30.16 -12.51
CA VAL A 174 -7.63 30.14 -11.48
C VAL A 174 -8.15 31.56 -11.28
N LYS A 175 -9.48 31.69 -11.25
CA LYS A 175 -10.17 32.95 -11.02
C LYS A 175 -11.26 32.76 -9.96
N ASP A 176 -11.51 33.81 -9.20
CA ASP A 176 -12.58 33.90 -8.18
C ASP A 176 -12.38 32.86 -7.06
N PHE A 177 -11.14 32.58 -6.65
CA PHE A 177 -10.85 31.66 -5.57
C PHE A 177 -10.90 32.35 -4.21
N LYS A 178 -11.64 31.80 -3.25
CA LYS A 178 -11.85 32.35 -1.91
C LYS A 178 -10.57 32.74 -1.16
N TYR A 179 -9.51 31.95 -1.31
CA TYR A 179 -8.23 32.13 -0.63
C TYR A 179 -7.12 32.62 -1.57
N GLU A 180 -7.48 33.40 -2.61
CA GLU A 180 -6.52 33.89 -3.62
C GLU A 180 -5.37 34.68 -3.00
N GLU A 181 -5.67 35.60 -2.06
CA GLU A 181 -4.67 36.42 -1.38
C GLU A 181 -3.69 35.60 -0.52
N GLN A 182 -4.15 34.49 0.02
CA GLN A 182 -3.33 33.63 0.89
C GLN A 182 -2.46 32.65 0.09
N ILE A 183 -2.96 32.15 -1.04
CA ILE A 183 -2.24 31.15 -1.83
C ILE A 183 -1.11 31.75 -2.68
N ILE A 184 -1.26 32.98 -3.19
CA ILE A 184 -0.27 33.63 -4.07
C ILE A 184 1.12 33.71 -3.39
N PRO A 185 1.27 34.20 -2.15
CA PRO A 185 2.57 34.27 -1.49
C PRO A 185 3.19 32.87 -1.30
N LEU A 186 2.37 31.84 -1.01
CA LEU A 186 2.83 30.47 -0.85
C LEU A 186 3.31 29.87 -2.17
N LEU A 187 2.62 30.17 -3.28
CA LEU A 187 3.07 29.78 -4.62
C LEU A 187 4.38 30.47 -5.01
N GLN A 188 4.56 31.74 -4.64
CA GLN A 188 5.79 32.48 -4.90
C GLN A 188 7.00 31.95 -4.14
N THR A 189 6.80 31.61 -2.86
CA THR A 189 7.85 31.06 -2.00
C THR A 189 8.04 29.56 -2.17
N HIS A 190 7.26 28.93 -3.04
CA HIS A 190 7.29 27.47 -3.26
C HIS A 190 7.02 26.67 -2.00
N SER A 191 6.18 27.19 -1.11
CA SER A 191 5.82 26.59 0.18
C SER A 191 4.52 25.83 0.07
N SER A 192 4.48 24.64 0.66
CA SER A 192 3.27 23.80 0.76
C SER A 192 3.19 23.21 2.15
N ALA A 193 2.03 23.30 2.79
CA ALA A 193 1.83 22.76 4.13
C ALA A 193 1.78 21.24 4.13
N PHE A 194 1.17 20.63 3.09
CA PHE A 194 1.14 19.20 2.89
C PHE A 194 1.90 18.80 1.63
N TYR A 195 2.18 17.49 1.55
CA TYR A 195 2.89 16.93 0.40
C TYR A 195 2.08 17.13 -0.89
N PHE A 196 2.72 17.69 -1.90
CA PHE A 196 2.09 18.04 -3.17
C PHE A 196 2.29 16.95 -4.23
N TYR A 197 1.20 16.43 -4.83
CA TYR A 197 1.23 15.29 -5.73
C TYR A 197 0.23 15.39 -6.89
N MET A 198 0.51 14.69 -7.99
CA MET A 198 -0.29 14.66 -9.22
C MET A 198 -1.39 13.60 -9.15
N GLY A 199 -2.42 13.86 -8.35
CA GLY A 199 -3.61 13.01 -8.18
C GLY A 199 -3.44 11.91 -7.12
N ASN A 200 -2.34 11.15 -7.14
CA ASN A 200 -2.00 10.15 -6.13
C ASN A 200 -0.72 10.53 -5.40
N SER A 201 -0.63 10.21 -4.11
CA SER A 201 0.55 10.46 -3.26
C SER A 201 1.84 9.78 -3.75
N GLU A 202 1.73 8.76 -4.60
CA GLU A 202 2.86 8.07 -5.24
C GLU A 202 3.57 8.94 -6.31
N PHE A 203 2.93 10.02 -6.78
CA PHE A 203 3.41 10.86 -7.88
C PHE A 203 3.66 12.29 -7.43
N PRO A 204 4.85 12.58 -6.87
CA PRO A 204 5.21 13.93 -6.47
C PRO A 204 5.09 14.89 -7.64
N ALA A 205 4.55 16.06 -7.40
CA ALA A 205 4.37 17.10 -8.38
C ALA A 205 5.12 18.37 -7.98
N ASN A 206 5.41 19.18 -8.98
CA ASN A 206 6.02 20.51 -8.82
C ASN A 206 5.07 21.57 -9.38
N TYR A 207 5.18 22.76 -8.85
CA TYR A 207 4.44 23.91 -9.34
C TYR A 207 5.32 25.15 -9.35
N ARG A 208 4.96 26.14 -10.14
CA ARG A 208 5.58 27.46 -10.15
C ARG A 208 4.55 28.51 -10.55
N LEU A 209 4.44 29.56 -9.74
CA LEU A 209 3.62 30.71 -10.09
C LEU A 209 4.18 31.37 -11.38
N LEU A 210 3.28 31.81 -12.21
CA LEU A 210 3.60 32.58 -13.43
C LEU A 210 3.00 33.95 -13.31
N ASP A 211 3.67 34.94 -13.90
CA ASP A 211 3.13 36.28 -14.03
C ASP A 211 2.01 36.24 -15.08
N CYS A 212 0.79 36.54 -14.66
CA CYS A 212 -0.35 36.71 -15.54
C CYS A 212 -0.51 38.19 -15.85
N GLU A 213 -0.01 38.61 -17.00
CA GLU A 213 -0.37 39.94 -17.57
C GLU A 213 -1.73 39.89 -18.27
#